data_31d0860997bf4fc4299c930052ad68dd
#
_entry.id   31d0860997bf4fc4299c930052ad68dd
#
_cell.length_a   1.000
_cell.length_b   1.000
_cell.length_c   1.000
_cell.angle_alpha   90.00
_cell.angle_beta   90.00
_cell.angle_gamma   90.00
#
_symmetry.space_group_name_H-M   'P 1'
#
loop_
_entity.id
_entity.type
_entity.pdbx_description
1 polymer ?
#
loop_
_entity_poly.entity_id
_entity_poly.type
_entity_poly.pdbx_seq_one_letter_code
_entity_poly.pdbx_strand_id
1 'polypeptide(L)'
;MVPAPGRRHGRPLTPGAADQTTTAARVIVTTTHGDYPVWIGRGLLGRLDTLLPALPGAEAAAVVFAPPVAHLADRAGRALARLGLAVHPLEVPAGEDAKRLEVVAGLYEKLARVPTHRADPVVAVGGGATTDVAGFAAATWLRGVPLVNLPTTLLGMVDAAVGGKTGIDLPAGKNTVGAFHQPLAVVADLDALAGLPPVEVRSGLAEVAKAGLVGDPGLVAALAAAAGPAAAGDPGALAPLVEAAVRVKAAVVGADEREAAAGPAGPEGSASRLVLNYGHTLGHALERLAGYRGLRHGEAVALGMVFAARVAEAVGLAAPGLAAGHVELLRAVGLPVGGVRLDPDAVLAAMATDKKHHQGPRLVLLRDVGAPVVVPAPDRGVLVAAIRSLAEEPA
;
A
#
# COMPACT_ATOMS: atom_id res chain seq x y z
N MET A 1 62.92 -36.05 -36.13
CA MET A 1 61.49 -36.37 -36.43
C MET A 1 60.76 -36.46 -35.10
N VAL A 2 60.10 -35.36 -34.77
CA VAL A 2 59.36 -35.22 -33.44
C VAL A 2 57.87 -35.38 -33.81
N PRO A 3 57.08 -36.23 -33.08
CA PRO A 3 55.67 -36.40 -33.39
C PRO A 3 54.83 -35.24 -32.83
N ALA A 4 53.83 -34.80 -33.59
CA ALA A 4 52.89 -33.76 -33.27
C ALA A 4 51.91 -34.17 -32.12
N PRO A 5 51.46 -33.22 -31.27
CA PRO A 5 50.52 -33.52 -30.20
C PRO A 5 49.07 -33.68 -30.70
N GLY A 6 48.41 -34.74 -30.21
CA GLY A 6 47.04 -35.14 -30.56
C GLY A 6 46.00 -34.11 -30.12
N ARG A 7 45.03 -33.89 -31.00
CA ARG A 7 43.81 -33.10 -30.75
C ARG A 7 42.93 -33.80 -29.73
N ARG A 8 42.68 -33.13 -28.58
CA ARG A 8 41.66 -33.52 -27.62
C ARG A 8 40.30 -33.06 -28.16
N HIS A 9 39.39 -34.01 -28.42
CA HIS A 9 38.01 -33.72 -28.73
C HIS A 9 37.34 -33.13 -27.47
N GLY A 10 36.95 -31.86 -27.56
CA GLY A 10 36.13 -31.17 -26.57
C GLY A 10 34.72 -31.79 -26.57
N ARG A 11 34.30 -32.18 -25.38
CA ARG A 11 32.95 -32.62 -25.08
C ARG A 11 31.99 -31.45 -25.34
N PRO A 12 30.82 -31.60 -25.98
CA PRO A 12 29.88 -30.51 -26.17
C PRO A 12 29.32 -30.12 -24.79
N LEU A 13 29.40 -28.82 -24.49
CA LEU A 13 28.74 -28.20 -23.35
C LEU A 13 27.23 -28.28 -23.58
N THR A 14 26.53 -29.00 -22.74
CA THR A 14 25.07 -28.92 -22.63
C THR A 14 24.68 -27.49 -22.37
N PRO A 15 23.67 -26.89 -23.04
CA PRO A 15 23.18 -25.58 -22.73
C PRO A 15 22.64 -25.60 -21.28
N GLY A 16 23.26 -24.82 -20.43
CA GLY A 16 22.73 -24.56 -19.10
C GLY A 16 21.29 -24.03 -19.22
N ALA A 17 20.43 -24.43 -18.29
CA ALA A 17 19.06 -23.96 -18.18
C ALA A 17 19.05 -22.43 -18.35
N ALA A 18 18.30 -21.95 -19.34
CA ALA A 18 18.10 -20.53 -19.58
C ALA A 18 17.61 -19.91 -18.27
N ASP A 19 18.40 -19.00 -17.73
CA ASP A 19 18.02 -18.11 -16.65
C ASP A 19 16.75 -17.38 -17.13
N GLN A 20 15.59 -17.75 -16.59
CA GLN A 20 14.35 -17.02 -16.80
C GLN A 20 14.55 -15.68 -16.06
N THR A 21 15.12 -14.71 -16.77
CA THR A 21 15.15 -13.32 -16.32
C THR A 21 13.70 -12.90 -16.07
N THR A 22 13.29 -12.98 -14.81
CA THR A 22 11.96 -12.56 -14.34
C THR A 22 11.84 -11.08 -14.69
N THR A 23 11.05 -10.78 -15.70
CA THR A 23 10.85 -9.40 -16.18
C THR A 23 10.11 -8.64 -15.11
N ALA A 24 10.80 -7.73 -14.41
CA ALA A 24 10.17 -6.84 -13.45
C ALA A 24 9.33 -5.81 -14.19
N ALA A 25 8.06 -5.65 -13.81
CA ALA A 25 7.26 -4.53 -14.24
C ALA A 25 7.76 -3.24 -13.57
N ARG A 26 7.65 -2.12 -14.28
CA ARG A 26 8.03 -0.80 -13.78
C ARG A 26 6.90 0.19 -13.99
N VAL A 27 6.40 0.77 -12.91
CA VAL A 27 5.44 1.87 -12.93
C VAL A 27 6.16 3.14 -12.47
N ILE A 28 5.97 4.25 -13.17
CA ILE A 28 6.52 5.54 -12.75
C ILE A 28 5.45 6.33 -12.02
N VAL A 29 5.79 6.84 -10.85
CA VAL A 29 4.98 7.80 -10.11
C VAL A 29 5.55 9.19 -10.36
N THR A 30 4.76 10.03 -11.01
CA THR A 30 5.14 11.41 -11.30
C THR A 30 4.72 12.30 -10.15
N THR A 31 5.63 13.14 -9.66
CA THR A 31 5.36 14.08 -8.57
C THR A 31 5.97 15.44 -8.84
N THR A 32 5.57 16.45 -8.07
CA THR A 32 6.14 17.80 -8.18
C THR A 32 7.61 17.90 -7.79
N HIS A 33 8.13 16.88 -7.09
CA HIS A 33 9.51 16.83 -6.62
C HIS A 33 10.39 15.86 -7.43
N GLY A 34 9.87 15.31 -8.52
CA GLY A 34 10.55 14.36 -9.39
C GLY A 34 9.82 13.02 -9.46
N ASP A 35 10.16 12.24 -10.47
CA ASP A 35 9.57 10.94 -10.72
C ASP A 35 10.34 9.84 -9.99
N TYR A 36 9.64 8.78 -9.57
CA TYR A 36 10.31 7.61 -9.02
C TYR A 36 9.70 6.32 -9.54
N PRO A 37 10.51 5.23 -9.67
CA PRO A 37 10.04 3.93 -10.11
C PRO A 37 9.41 3.14 -8.96
N VAL A 38 8.35 2.41 -9.28
CA VAL A 38 7.84 1.28 -8.51
C VAL A 38 8.14 0.02 -9.31
N TRP A 39 9.03 -0.82 -8.81
CA TRP A 39 9.39 -2.09 -9.39
C TRP A 39 8.53 -3.20 -8.81
N ILE A 40 7.98 -4.06 -9.65
CA ILE A 40 7.06 -5.13 -9.24
C ILE A 40 7.52 -6.43 -9.90
N GLY A 41 7.75 -7.47 -9.12
CA GLY A 41 8.20 -8.77 -9.64
C GLY A 41 8.73 -9.68 -8.55
N ARG A 42 9.45 -10.73 -8.94
CA ARG A 42 10.02 -11.72 -8.02
C ARG A 42 11.53 -11.58 -7.93
N GLY A 43 12.10 -11.89 -6.75
CA GLY A 43 13.54 -11.87 -6.54
C GLY A 43 14.19 -10.51 -6.52
N LEU A 44 13.41 -9.43 -6.42
CA LEU A 44 13.88 -8.06 -6.62
C LEU A 44 14.76 -7.56 -5.45
N LEU A 45 14.50 -7.99 -4.22
CA LEU A 45 15.32 -7.62 -3.05
C LEU A 45 16.78 -8.03 -3.19
N GLY A 46 17.06 -9.07 -3.97
CA GLY A 46 18.42 -9.48 -4.29
C GLY A 46 19.09 -8.65 -5.40
N ARG A 47 18.39 -7.71 -6.03
CA ARG A 47 18.82 -6.96 -7.22
C ARG A 47 18.75 -5.45 -7.05
N LEU A 48 18.74 -4.95 -5.80
CA LEU A 48 18.65 -3.51 -5.52
C LEU A 48 19.78 -2.72 -6.19
N ASP A 49 20.96 -3.34 -6.32
CA ASP A 49 22.11 -2.79 -7.04
C ASP A 49 21.86 -2.47 -8.51
N THR A 50 20.85 -3.08 -9.13
CA THR A 50 20.46 -2.81 -10.52
C THR A 50 19.15 -2.05 -10.68
N LEU A 51 18.34 -1.96 -9.61
CA LEU A 51 17.00 -1.39 -9.65
C LEU A 51 16.93 0.03 -9.07
N LEU A 52 17.79 0.33 -8.08
CA LEU A 52 17.79 1.64 -7.45
C LEU A 52 18.37 2.70 -8.39
N PRO A 53 17.84 3.92 -8.37
CA PRO A 53 18.49 5.04 -9.04
C PRO A 53 19.87 5.32 -8.41
N ALA A 54 20.70 6.08 -9.12
CA ALA A 54 21.98 6.50 -8.59
C ALA A 54 21.82 7.21 -7.23
N LEU A 55 22.71 6.90 -6.29
CA LEU A 55 22.74 7.47 -4.94
C LEU A 55 24.03 8.31 -4.78
N PRO A 56 24.12 9.47 -5.43
CA PRO A 56 25.36 10.25 -5.46
C PRO A 56 25.74 10.74 -4.06
N GLY A 57 26.99 10.42 -3.67
CA GLY A 57 27.53 10.78 -2.37
C GLY A 57 27.04 9.94 -1.19
N ALA A 58 26.25 8.88 -1.44
CA ALA A 58 25.88 7.95 -0.39
C ALA A 58 27.07 7.02 -0.05
N GLU A 59 27.37 6.87 1.23
CA GLU A 59 28.40 5.98 1.76
C GLU A 59 27.81 4.88 2.67
N ALA A 60 26.59 5.11 3.17
CA ALA A 60 25.90 4.19 4.07
C ALA A 60 24.41 4.05 3.70
N ALA A 61 23.73 3.08 4.31
CA ALA A 61 22.29 2.92 4.26
C ALA A 61 21.77 2.46 5.65
N ALA A 62 20.76 3.18 6.17
CA ALA A 62 20.07 2.78 7.39
C ALA A 62 18.86 1.91 7.02
N VAL A 63 18.94 0.60 7.32
CA VAL A 63 17.88 -0.36 6.98
C VAL A 63 16.95 -0.53 8.17
N VAL A 64 15.76 0.06 8.09
CA VAL A 64 14.72 -0.01 9.12
C VAL A 64 13.80 -1.20 8.84
N PHE A 65 13.66 -2.10 9.80
CA PHE A 65 12.87 -3.33 9.62
C PHE A 65 12.21 -3.80 10.91
N ALA A 66 11.17 -4.63 10.78
CA ALA A 66 10.54 -5.33 11.91
C ALA A 66 11.06 -6.79 12.02
N PRO A 67 11.14 -7.39 13.21
CA PRO A 67 11.71 -8.73 13.44
C PRO A 67 11.19 -9.83 12.51
N PRO A 68 9.88 -9.92 12.19
CA PRO A 68 9.38 -10.99 11.33
C PRO A 68 9.99 -11.04 9.93
N VAL A 69 10.52 -9.91 9.45
CA VAL A 69 11.10 -9.76 8.10
C VAL A 69 12.61 -9.51 8.12
N ALA A 70 13.30 -9.80 9.22
CA ALA A 70 14.75 -9.63 9.36
C ALA A 70 15.52 -10.32 8.22
N HIS A 71 15.13 -11.53 7.81
CA HIS A 71 15.75 -12.26 6.70
C HIS A 71 15.64 -11.53 5.35
N LEU A 72 14.55 -10.76 5.13
CA LEU A 72 14.39 -9.91 3.94
C LEU A 72 15.25 -8.65 4.04
N ALA A 73 15.35 -8.07 5.24
CA ALA A 73 16.26 -6.95 5.51
C ALA A 73 17.73 -7.34 5.27
N ASP A 74 18.15 -8.54 5.72
CA ASP A 74 19.47 -9.09 5.45
C ASP A 74 19.73 -9.28 3.94
N ARG A 75 18.72 -9.75 3.21
CA ARG A 75 18.81 -9.93 1.75
C ARG A 75 18.98 -8.56 1.05
N ALA A 76 18.19 -7.58 1.44
CA ALA A 76 18.28 -6.21 0.95
C ALA A 76 19.65 -5.60 1.31
N GLY A 77 20.10 -5.77 2.56
CA GLY A 77 21.40 -5.29 3.03
C GLY A 77 22.57 -5.82 2.20
N ARG A 78 22.56 -7.11 1.87
CA ARG A 78 23.59 -7.67 0.97
C ARG A 78 23.58 -7.05 -0.43
N ALA A 79 22.41 -6.70 -0.95
CA ALA A 79 22.32 -6.02 -2.25
C ALA A 79 22.82 -4.57 -2.18
N LEU A 80 22.51 -3.85 -1.10
CA LEU A 80 23.01 -2.50 -0.84
C LEU A 80 24.54 -2.48 -0.64
N ALA A 81 25.09 -3.48 0.05
CA ALA A 81 26.53 -3.62 0.22
C ALA A 81 27.27 -3.82 -1.12
N ARG A 82 26.66 -4.42 -2.13
CA ARG A 82 27.24 -4.50 -3.50
C ARG A 82 27.30 -3.13 -4.20
N LEU A 83 26.50 -2.15 -3.77
CA LEU A 83 26.64 -0.75 -4.20
C LEU A 83 27.78 -0.02 -3.49
N GLY A 84 28.51 -0.68 -2.57
CA GLY A 84 29.57 -0.09 -1.78
C GLY A 84 29.09 0.61 -0.50
N LEU A 85 27.79 0.49 -0.14
CA LEU A 85 27.23 1.16 1.03
C LEU A 85 27.53 0.36 2.32
N ALA A 86 27.92 1.06 3.39
CA ALA A 86 27.94 0.52 4.75
C ALA A 86 26.50 0.34 5.24
N VAL A 87 26.08 -0.89 5.57
CA VAL A 87 24.69 -1.20 5.93
C VAL A 87 24.51 -1.21 7.43
N HIS A 88 23.57 -0.40 7.94
CA HIS A 88 23.24 -0.29 9.36
C HIS A 88 21.79 -0.78 9.60
N PRO A 89 21.61 -2.00 10.15
CA PRO A 89 20.26 -2.51 10.48
C PRO A 89 19.70 -1.81 11.72
N LEU A 90 18.47 -1.30 11.60
CA LEU A 90 17.76 -0.58 12.65
C LEU A 90 16.39 -1.24 12.87
N GLU A 91 16.28 -2.03 13.93
CA GLU A 91 15.04 -2.74 14.26
C GLU A 91 14.01 -1.81 14.90
N VAL A 92 12.74 -1.95 14.49
CA VAL A 92 11.54 -1.32 15.08
C VAL A 92 10.50 -2.39 15.43
N PRO A 93 9.54 -2.13 16.32
CA PRO A 93 8.44 -3.05 16.60
C PRO A 93 7.68 -3.46 15.34
N ALA A 94 7.02 -4.62 15.37
CA ALA A 94 6.18 -5.08 14.29
C ALA A 94 4.77 -4.44 14.35
N GLY A 95 4.16 -4.24 13.19
CA GLY A 95 2.79 -3.73 13.07
C GLY A 95 2.63 -2.30 13.56
N GLU A 96 1.43 -1.95 14.00
CA GLU A 96 1.05 -0.58 14.36
C GLU A 96 1.82 -0.06 15.60
N ASP A 97 2.38 -0.95 16.41
CA ASP A 97 3.26 -0.56 17.53
C ASP A 97 4.52 0.19 17.05
N ALA A 98 4.94 0.03 15.79
CA ALA A 98 6.02 0.81 15.19
C ALA A 98 5.68 2.32 15.09
N LYS A 99 4.40 2.65 14.95
CA LYS A 99 3.94 4.03 14.65
C LYS A 99 3.83 4.93 15.88
N ARG A 100 4.46 4.58 16.98
CA ARG A 100 4.47 5.38 18.22
C ARG A 100 5.60 6.43 18.20
N LEU A 101 5.34 7.57 18.81
CA LEU A 101 6.33 8.66 18.90
C LEU A 101 7.64 8.21 19.58
N GLU A 102 7.54 7.37 20.60
CA GLU A 102 8.69 6.83 21.32
C GLU A 102 9.58 5.95 20.41
N VAL A 103 8.97 5.23 19.45
CA VAL A 103 9.71 4.43 18.48
C VAL A 103 10.50 5.33 17.53
N VAL A 104 9.90 6.43 17.08
CA VAL A 104 10.60 7.43 16.24
C VAL A 104 11.73 8.09 17.00
N ALA A 105 11.52 8.47 18.26
CA ALA A 105 12.57 9.03 19.10
C ALA A 105 13.75 8.06 19.24
N GLY A 106 13.47 6.76 19.53
CA GLY A 106 14.50 5.72 19.58
C GLY A 106 15.18 5.49 18.23
N LEU A 107 14.47 5.66 17.12
CA LEU A 107 15.04 5.56 15.77
C LEU A 107 16.03 6.71 15.49
N TYR A 108 15.73 7.93 15.92
CA TYR A 108 16.67 9.06 15.83
C TYR A 108 17.94 8.83 16.66
N GLU A 109 17.81 8.26 17.86
CA GLU A 109 18.98 7.90 18.67
C GLU A 109 19.85 6.85 17.99
N LYS A 110 19.24 5.86 17.32
CA LYS A 110 19.97 4.86 16.53
C LYS A 110 20.65 5.50 15.33
N LEU A 111 19.95 6.35 14.58
CA LEU A 111 20.51 7.10 13.45
C LEU A 111 21.69 8.01 13.87
N ALA A 112 21.61 8.63 15.05
CA ALA A 112 22.69 9.48 15.56
C ALA A 112 23.98 8.70 15.93
N ARG A 113 23.87 7.38 16.17
CA ARG A 113 25.02 6.51 16.52
C ARG A 113 25.71 5.88 15.31
N VAL A 114 25.06 5.91 14.15
CA VAL A 114 25.64 5.39 12.90
C VAL A 114 26.16 6.53 12.04
N PRO A 115 27.32 6.34 11.36
CA PRO A 115 27.88 7.38 10.51
C PRO A 115 27.07 7.53 9.23
N THR A 116 25.96 8.29 9.31
CA THR A 116 25.11 8.59 8.16
C THR A 116 25.16 10.08 7.82
N HIS A 117 25.13 10.38 6.53
CA HIS A 117 25.15 11.72 5.96
C HIS A 117 23.79 12.03 5.31
N ARG A 118 23.63 13.25 4.84
CA ARG A 118 22.37 13.65 4.18
C ARG A 118 22.08 12.91 2.87
N ALA A 119 23.12 12.36 2.22
CA ALA A 119 22.96 11.58 0.98
C ALA A 119 22.60 10.11 1.24
N ASP A 120 22.76 9.61 2.47
CA ASP A 120 22.58 8.21 2.81
C ASP A 120 21.09 7.89 2.95
N PRO A 121 20.58 6.87 2.24
CA PRO A 121 19.17 6.53 2.30
C PRO A 121 18.78 5.83 3.59
N VAL A 122 17.55 6.14 4.05
CA VAL A 122 16.78 5.24 4.89
C VAL A 122 16.07 4.25 3.99
N VAL A 123 16.23 2.95 4.27
CA VAL A 123 15.63 1.86 3.52
C VAL A 123 14.63 1.14 4.42
N ALA A 124 13.35 1.25 4.13
CA ALA A 124 12.26 0.64 4.90
C ALA A 124 11.95 -0.76 4.39
N VAL A 125 12.14 -1.80 5.21
CA VAL A 125 11.81 -3.19 4.88
C VAL A 125 10.69 -3.67 5.81
N GLY A 126 9.45 -3.72 5.31
CA GLY A 126 8.32 -4.11 6.17
C GLY A 126 6.95 -3.82 5.56
N GLY A 127 5.92 -4.01 6.36
CA GLY A 127 4.55 -3.60 6.00
C GLY A 127 4.35 -2.09 6.07
N GLY A 128 3.11 -1.64 5.84
CA GLY A 128 2.74 -0.23 5.83
C GLY A 128 3.20 0.56 7.06
N ALA A 129 3.06 0.00 8.26
CA ALA A 129 3.50 0.67 9.48
C ALA A 129 5.01 0.92 9.51
N THR A 130 5.82 -0.03 9.00
CA THR A 130 7.28 0.16 8.90
C THR A 130 7.64 1.20 7.86
N THR A 131 6.97 1.19 6.68
CA THR A 131 7.22 2.20 5.64
C THR A 131 6.81 3.60 6.09
N ASP A 132 5.71 3.72 6.85
CA ASP A 132 5.24 4.99 7.40
C ASP A 132 6.23 5.59 8.41
N VAL A 133 6.65 4.79 9.41
CA VAL A 133 7.56 5.29 10.45
C VAL A 133 8.96 5.56 9.93
N ALA A 134 9.50 4.69 9.06
CA ALA A 134 10.79 4.90 8.44
C ALA A 134 10.78 6.11 7.49
N GLY A 135 9.69 6.27 6.73
CA GLY A 135 9.49 7.42 5.86
C GLY A 135 9.37 8.73 6.64
N PHE A 136 8.66 8.74 7.78
CA PHE A 136 8.59 9.91 8.64
C PHE A 136 9.95 10.24 9.26
N ALA A 137 10.70 9.22 9.71
CA ALA A 137 12.05 9.42 10.18
C ALA A 137 12.96 9.97 9.08
N ALA A 138 12.88 9.45 7.85
CA ALA A 138 13.63 9.96 6.70
C ALA A 138 13.29 11.42 6.38
N ALA A 139 12.01 11.78 6.45
CA ALA A 139 11.54 13.14 6.18
C ALA A 139 12.09 14.19 7.16
N THR A 140 12.38 13.79 8.38
CA THR A 140 12.74 14.68 9.48
C THR A 140 14.22 14.60 9.90
N TRP A 141 14.85 13.42 9.75
CA TRP A 141 16.28 13.25 10.01
C TRP A 141 17.12 14.17 9.11
N LEU A 142 18.02 14.94 9.67
CA LEU A 142 18.86 15.94 8.98
C LEU A 142 18.06 16.91 8.07
N ARG A 143 16.76 17.13 8.35
CA ARG A 143 15.78 17.88 7.55
C ARG A 143 15.43 17.24 6.20
N GLY A 144 15.55 15.94 6.11
CA GLY A 144 15.22 15.12 4.95
C GLY A 144 16.44 14.39 4.40
N VAL A 145 16.32 13.06 4.34
CA VAL A 145 17.29 12.14 3.70
C VAL A 145 16.55 11.27 2.70
N PRO A 146 17.23 10.68 1.70
CA PRO A 146 16.60 9.81 0.73
C PRO A 146 15.88 8.63 1.38
N LEU A 147 14.75 8.21 0.80
CA LEU A 147 13.93 7.08 1.26
C LEU A 147 13.83 6.03 0.16
N VAL A 148 13.97 4.76 0.51
CA VAL A 148 13.65 3.62 -0.36
C VAL A 148 12.67 2.71 0.38
N ASN A 149 11.52 2.38 -0.24
CA ASN A 149 10.54 1.49 0.33
C ASN A 149 10.62 0.07 -0.28
N LEU A 150 10.76 -0.92 0.59
CA LEU A 150 10.75 -2.34 0.27
C LEU A 150 9.57 -3.00 1.00
N PRO A 151 8.32 -2.81 0.51
CA PRO A 151 7.13 -3.31 1.18
C PRO A 151 7.10 -4.85 1.17
N THR A 152 6.77 -5.44 2.32
CA THR A 152 6.71 -6.90 2.51
C THR A 152 5.30 -7.43 2.73
N THR A 153 4.30 -6.57 2.65
CA THR A 153 2.87 -6.93 2.67
C THR A 153 2.20 -6.47 1.39
N LEU A 154 1.14 -7.17 0.97
CA LEU A 154 0.39 -6.77 -0.22
C LEU A 154 -0.19 -5.35 -0.08
N LEU A 155 -0.75 -5.02 1.10
CA LEU A 155 -1.21 -3.67 1.43
C LEU A 155 -0.11 -2.62 1.26
N GLY A 156 1.11 -2.91 1.73
CA GLY A 156 2.26 -2.05 1.54
C GLY A 156 2.61 -1.84 0.07
N MET A 157 2.56 -2.91 -0.74
CA MET A 157 2.92 -2.87 -2.16
C MET A 157 1.95 -2.05 -3.00
N VAL A 158 0.64 -2.17 -2.74
CA VAL A 158 -0.39 -1.51 -3.57
C VAL A 158 -0.85 -0.16 -3.02
N ASP A 159 -0.56 0.11 -1.75
CA ASP A 159 -1.04 1.34 -1.10
C ASP A 159 0.05 2.04 -0.28
N ALA A 160 0.38 1.62 0.93
CA ALA A 160 1.10 2.41 1.91
C ALA A 160 2.48 2.90 1.44
N ALA A 161 3.27 2.08 0.72
CA ALA A 161 4.62 2.46 0.29
C ALA A 161 4.65 3.45 -0.89
N VAL A 162 3.51 3.74 -1.53
CA VAL A 162 3.41 4.57 -2.75
C VAL A 162 2.69 5.88 -2.45
N GLY A 163 3.23 7.01 -2.91
CA GLY A 163 2.58 8.33 -2.84
C GLY A 163 2.98 9.18 -1.64
N GLY A 164 4.08 8.82 -0.94
CA GLY A 164 4.81 9.68 -0.02
C GLY A 164 4.08 10.10 1.27
N LYS A 165 2.91 9.55 1.59
CA LYS A 165 2.31 9.75 2.91
C LYS A 165 3.09 8.96 3.93
N THR A 166 3.71 9.65 4.89
CA THR A 166 4.44 9.04 6.01
C THR A 166 3.90 9.60 7.32
N GLY A 167 3.94 8.83 8.39
CA GLY A 167 3.39 9.34 9.63
C GLY A 167 3.37 8.34 10.76
N ILE A 168 2.95 8.87 11.90
CA ILE A 168 2.84 8.16 13.16
C ILE A 168 1.48 8.42 13.82
N ASP A 169 1.16 7.58 14.77
CA ASP A 169 -0.06 7.65 15.55
C ASP A 169 0.15 8.40 16.86
N LEU A 170 -0.89 9.09 17.28
CA LEU A 170 -0.98 9.66 18.62
C LEU A 170 -2.20 9.08 19.33
N PRO A 171 -2.30 9.22 20.67
CA PRO A 171 -3.51 8.86 21.40
C PRO A 171 -4.78 9.53 20.85
N ALA A 172 -4.63 10.68 20.18
CA ALA A 172 -5.72 11.43 19.57
C ALA A 172 -6.23 10.84 18.25
N GLY A 173 -5.47 9.93 17.60
CA GLY A 173 -5.86 9.27 16.35
C GLY A 173 -4.68 8.77 15.54
N LYS A 174 -4.98 7.88 14.59
CA LYS A 174 -4.01 7.35 13.63
C LYS A 174 -3.57 8.42 12.63
N ASN A 175 -2.31 8.32 12.18
CA ASN A 175 -1.73 9.14 11.11
C ASN A 175 -1.90 10.66 11.31
N THR A 176 -1.94 11.13 12.56
CA THR A 176 -2.18 12.55 12.88
C THR A 176 -0.93 13.41 12.77
N VAL A 177 0.24 12.81 12.87
CA VAL A 177 1.54 13.48 12.69
C VAL A 177 2.26 12.80 11.55
N GLY A 178 2.68 13.58 10.55
CA GLY A 178 3.34 13.01 9.38
C GLY A 178 3.91 14.07 8.45
N ALA A 179 4.48 13.58 7.36
CA ALA A 179 5.03 14.39 6.29
C ALA A 179 4.72 13.76 4.92
N PHE A 180 4.62 14.59 3.88
CA PHE A 180 4.72 14.12 2.51
C PHE A 180 6.20 14.01 2.14
N HIS A 181 6.69 12.77 2.00
CA HIS A 181 8.08 12.48 1.67
C HIS A 181 8.14 11.35 0.65
N GLN A 182 8.37 11.72 -0.62
CA GLN A 182 8.36 10.76 -1.72
C GLN A 182 9.62 9.87 -1.66
N PRO A 183 9.48 8.55 -1.88
CA PRO A 183 10.63 7.68 -1.94
C PRO A 183 11.40 7.86 -3.26
N LEU A 184 12.70 7.56 -3.26
CA LEU A 184 13.51 7.46 -4.49
C LEU A 184 13.10 6.27 -5.35
N ALA A 185 12.63 5.20 -4.72
CA ALA A 185 12.14 3.99 -5.37
C ALA A 185 11.28 3.18 -4.41
N VAL A 186 10.35 2.42 -4.99
CA VAL A 186 9.63 1.34 -4.29
C VAL A 186 9.96 0.03 -4.99
N VAL A 187 10.30 -1.02 -4.23
CA VAL A 187 10.59 -2.34 -4.79
C VAL A 187 9.67 -3.37 -4.15
N ALA A 188 8.61 -3.71 -4.87
CA ALA A 188 7.60 -4.70 -4.49
C ALA A 188 8.04 -6.10 -4.96
N ASP A 189 8.83 -6.77 -4.12
CA ASP A 189 9.24 -8.16 -4.36
C ASP A 189 8.14 -9.11 -3.91
N LEU A 190 7.45 -9.73 -4.87
CA LEU A 190 6.34 -10.65 -4.57
C LEU A 190 6.79 -11.89 -3.79
N ASP A 191 8.07 -12.27 -3.83
CA ASP A 191 8.59 -13.35 -3.01
C ASP A 191 8.57 -12.99 -1.51
N ALA A 192 8.50 -11.71 -1.16
CA ALA A 192 8.32 -11.26 0.22
C ALA A 192 6.95 -11.63 0.81
N LEU A 193 5.97 -11.96 -0.03
CA LEU A 193 4.64 -12.40 0.40
C LEU A 193 4.59 -13.88 0.80
N ALA A 194 5.66 -14.66 0.52
CA ALA A 194 5.76 -16.10 0.79
C ALA A 194 5.74 -16.38 2.26
N GLY A 195 5.14 -16.11 3.13
CA GLY A 195 5.05 -16.29 4.58
C GLY A 195 4.07 -15.32 5.22
N LEU A 196 3.47 -14.47 4.38
CA LEU A 196 2.46 -13.54 4.85
C LEU A 196 1.18 -14.33 5.20
N PRO A 197 0.60 -14.16 6.39
CA PRO A 197 -0.64 -14.82 6.76
C PRO A 197 -1.75 -14.53 5.73
N PRO A 198 -2.60 -15.52 5.38
CA PRO A 198 -3.67 -15.32 4.38
C PRO A 198 -4.61 -14.15 4.69
N VAL A 199 -4.84 -13.85 5.96
CA VAL A 199 -5.65 -12.69 6.37
C VAL A 199 -5.01 -11.35 5.96
N GLU A 200 -3.68 -11.26 5.97
CA GLU A 200 -2.96 -10.06 5.54
C GLU A 200 -2.94 -9.96 3.99
N VAL A 201 -2.90 -11.09 3.28
CA VAL A 201 -3.06 -11.10 1.82
C VAL A 201 -4.45 -10.58 1.47
N ARG A 202 -5.51 -11.11 2.09
CA ARG A 202 -6.88 -10.63 1.86
C ARG A 202 -7.05 -9.15 2.20
N SER A 203 -6.44 -8.70 3.31
CA SER A 203 -6.44 -7.27 3.67
C SER A 203 -5.84 -6.40 2.57
N GLY A 204 -4.76 -6.83 1.93
CA GLY A 204 -4.18 -6.14 0.76
C GLY A 204 -5.07 -6.21 -0.48
N LEU A 205 -5.80 -7.32 -0.70
CA LEU A 205 -6.74 -7.45 -1.82
C LEU A 205 -7.93 -6.49 -1.72
N ALA A 206 -8.31 -6.04 -0.52
CA ALA A 206 -9.28 -4.96 -0.36
C ALA A 206 -8.82 -3.67 -1.04
N GLU A 207 -7.53 -3.33 -0.94
CA GLU A 207 -6.96 -2.16 -1.59
C GLU A 207 -6.80 -2.34 -3.11
N VAL A 208 -6.53 -3.57 -3.56
CA VAL A 208 -6.57 -3.91 -5.00
C VAL A 208 -7.99 -3.73 -5.54
N ALA A 209 -9.00 -4.25 -4.85
CA ALA A 209 -10.41 -4.07 -5.20
C ALA A 209 -10.80 -2.59 -5.22
N LYS A 210 -10.40 -1.84 -4.20
CA LYS A 210 -10.62 -0.38 -4.13
C LYS A 210 -10.00 0.33 -5.33
N ALA A 211 -8.75 0.03 -5.68
CA ALA A 211 -8.10 0.64 -6.83
C ALA A 211 -8.86 0.36 -8.13
N GLY A 212 -9.31 -0.87 -8.35
CA GLY A 212 -10.15 -1.23 -9.49
C GLY A 212 -11.47 -0.46 -9.50
N LEU A 213 -12.19 -0.45 -8.38
CA LEU A 213 -13.48 0.19 -8.24
C LEU A 213 -13.44 1.71 -8.46
N VAL A 214 -12.35 2.37 -8.07
CA VAL A 214 -12.23 3.83 -8.23
C VAL A 214 -11.59 4.26 -9.55
N GLY A 215 -10.83 3.39 -10.24
CA GLY A 215 -10.04 3.88 -11.37
C GLY A 215 -9.82 2.91 -12.53
N ASP A 216 -10.10 1.61 -12.38
CA ASP A 216 -9.84 0.62 -13.44
C ASP A 216 -10.83 -0.54 -13.43
N PRO A 217 -11.93 -0.47 -14.20
CA PRO A 217 -12.87 -1.59 -14.34
C PRO A 217 -12.22 -2.90 -14.83
N GLY A 218 -11.12 -2.80 -15.59
CA GLY A 218 -10.38 -3.98 -16.05
C GLY A 218 -9.69 -4.70 -14.89
N LEU A 219 -9.21 -3.95 -13.88
CA LEU A 219 -8.66 -4.54 -12.66
C LEU A 219 -9.73 -5.27 -11.84
N VAL A 220 -10.97 -4.75 -11.80
CA VAL A 220 -12.09 -5.44 -11.14
C VAL A 220 -12.35 -6.80 -11.80
N ALA A 221 -12.42 -6.85 -13.13
CA ALA A 221 -12.61 -8.09 -13.86
C ALA A 221 -11.44 -9.06 -13.69
N ALA A 222 -10.19 -8.56 -13.70
CA ALA A 222 -8.99 -9.37 -13.50
C ALA A 222 -8.94 -9.96 -12.08
N LEU A 223 -9.29 -9.16 -11.06
CA LEU A 223 -9.36 -9.63 -9.67
C LEU A 223 -10.43 -10.70 -9.47
N ALA A 224 -11.61 -10.51 -10.04
CA ALA A 224 -12.68 -11.50 -9.98
C ALA A 224 -12.25 -12.83 -10.64
N ALA A 225 -11.61 -12.78 -11.81
CA ALA A 225 -11.12 -13.96 -12.51
C ALA A 225 -9.98 -14.69 -11.75
N ALA A 226 -9.15 -13.97 -11.02
CA ALA A 226 -8.01 -14.51 -10.28
C ALA A 226 -8.26 -14.68 -8.77
N ALA A 227 -9.50 -14.53 -8.30
CA ALA A 227 -9.83 -14.38 -6.88
C ALA A 227 -9.24 -15.50 -5.99
N GLY A 228 -9.42 -16.77 -6.34
CA GLY A 228 -8.91 -17.90 -5.56
C GLY A 228 -7.38 -17.92 -5.48
N PRO A 229 -6.64 -17.95 -6.59
CA PRO A 229 -5.18 -17.89 -6.59
C PRO A 229 -4.63 -16.62 -5.90
N ALA A 230 -5.24 -15.45 -6.12
CA ALA A 230 -4.83 -14.21 -5.49
C ALA A 230 -5.02 -14.26 -3.96
N ALA A 231 -6.16 -14.76 -3.47
CA ALA A 231 -6.43 -14.94 -2.04
C ALA A 231 -5.50 -15.97 -1.38
N ALA A 232 -5.02 -16.94 -2.16
CA ALA A 232 -4.00 -17.89 -1.73
C ALA A 232 -2.56 -17.31 -1.72
N GLY A 233 -2.38 -16.09 -2.21
CA GLY A 233 -1.07 -15.43 -2.26
C GLY A 233 -0.19 -15.87 -3.42
N ASP A 234 -0.77 -16.43 -4.50
CA ASP A 234 0.00 -16.87 -5.68
C ASP A 234 0.68 -15.67 -6.36
N PRO A 235 2.01 -15.64 -6.46
CA PRO A 235 2.72 -14.51 -7.04
C PRO A 235 2.40 -14.27 -8.52
N GLY A 236 2.08 -15.34 -9.28
CA GLY A 236 1.71 -15.22 -10.69
C GLY A 236 0.37 -14.52 -10.88
N ALA A 237 -0.61 -14.82 -10.02
CA ALA A 237 -1.89 -14.16 -9.98
C ALA A 237 -1.78 -12.72 -9.45
N LEU A 238 -0.93 -12.49 -8.44
CA LEU A 238 -0.78 -11.18 -7.79
C LEU A 238 -0.01 -10.17 -8.65
N ALA A 239 0.97 -10.59 -9.44
CA ALA A 239 1.83 -9.67 -10.20
C ALA A 239 1.03 -8.68 -11.06
N PRO A 240 0.14 -9.11 -11.96
CA PRO A 240 -0.64 -8.19 -12.80
C PRO A 240 -1.62 -7.33 -11.98
N LEU A 241 -2.17 -7.85 -10.88
CA LEU A 241 -3.08 -7.12 -10.01
C LEU A 241 -2.35 -6.00 -9.25
N VAL A 242 -1.17 -6.29 -8.72
CA VAL A 242 -0.32 -5.28 -8.05
C VAL A 242 0.09 -4.20 -9.02
N GLU A 243 0.51 -4.57 -10.23
CA GLU A 243 0.90 -3.60 -11.27
C GLU A 243 -0.26 -2.67 -11.61
N ALA A 244 -1.45 -3.20 -11.88
CA ALA A 244 -2.63 -2.41 -12.23
C ALA A 244 -3.06 -1.50 -11.06
N ALA A 245 -3.09 -2.01 -9.83
CA ALA A 245 -3.41 -1.21 -8.65
C ALA A 245 -2.41 -0.06 -8.43
N VAL A 246 -1.11 -0.32 -8.60
CA VAL A 246 -0.07 0.71 -8.51
C VAL A 246 -0.22 1.75 -9.62
N ARG A 247 -0.60 1.37 -10.86
CA ARG A 247 -0.87 2.32 -11.96
C ARG A 247 -2.01 3.27 -11.61
N VAL A 248 -3.12 2.74 -11.07
CA VAL A 248 -4.25 3.59 -10.62
C VAL A 248 -3.77 4.55 -9.55
N LYS A 249 -3.06 4.04 -8.53
CA LYS A 249 -2.57 4.91 -7.44
C LYS A 249 -1.58 5.95 -7.95
N ALA A 250 -0.65 5.58 -8.83
CA ALA A 250 0.32 6.50 -9.42
C ALA A 250 -0.36 7.64 -10.18
N ALA A 251 -1.40 7.34 -10.97
CA ALA A 251 -2.17 8.35 -11.70
C ALA A 251 -2.87 9.33 -10.74
N VAL A 252 -3.51 8.83 -9.69
CA VAL A 252 -4.21 9.66 -8.70
C VAL A 252 -3.22 10.53 -7.89
N VAL A 253 -2.10 9.95 -7.46
CA VAL A 253 -1.05 10.68 -6.73
C VAL A 253 -0.43 11.77 -7.61
N GLY A 254 -0.15 11.46 -8.89
CA GLY A 254 0.40 12.43 -9.83
C GLY A 254 -0.52 13.61 -10.11
N ALA A 255 -1.85 13.39 -10.04
CA ALA A 255 -2.83 14.45 -10.23
C ALA A 255 -3.02 15.33 -8.97
N ASP A 256 -2.86 14.77 -7.77
CA ASP A 256 -3.05 15.48 -6.49
C ASP A 256 -2.11 14.93 -5.42
N GLU A 257 -0.84 15.32 -5.47
CA GLU A 257 0.22 14.79 -4.60
C GLU A 257 -0.06 15.02 -3.12
N ARG A 258 -0.62 16.20 -2.76
CA ARG A 258 -0.75 16.64 -1.36
C ARG A 258 -2.17 16.59 -0.82
N GLU A 259 -3.10 15.95 -1.55
CA GLU A 259 -4.53 15.93 -1.16
C GLU A 259 -5.09 17.36 -0.98
N ALA A 260 -4.57 18.30 -1.79
CA ALA A 260 -4.90 19.73 -1.69
C ALA A 260 -6.23 20.09 -2.40
N ALA A 261 -6.71 19.23 -3.29
CA ALA A 261 -7.96 19.42 -4.03
C ALA A 261 -9.23 19.22 -3.18
N ALA A 262 -9.11 19.26 -1.86
CA ALA A 262 -10.22 19.23 -0.90
C ALA A 262 -11.06 20.51 -0.85
N GLY A 263 -10.86 21.45 -1.80
CA GLY A 263 -11.71 22.62 -1.98
C GLY A 263 -13.12 22.26 -2.46
N PRO A 264 -14.13 23.14 -2.31
CA PRO A 264 -15.47 22.91 -2.83
C PRO A 264 -15.37 22.71 -4.35
N ALA A 265 -15.78 21.52 -4.81
CA ALA A 265 -15.97 21.15 -6.20
C ALA A 265 -14.93 21.78 -7.18
N GLY A 266 -13.78 21.10 -7.31
CA GLY A 266 -13.10 21.17 -8.60
C GLY A 266 -14.10 20.71 -9.68
N PRO A 267 -13.95 21.15 -10.93
CA PRO A 267 -14.86 20.77 -11.99
C PRO A 267 -15.08 19.27 -11.99
N GLU A 268 -16.31 18.83 -12.28
CA GLU A 268 -16.69 17.42 -12.38
C GLU A 268 -15.58 16.68 -13.16
N GLY A 269 -14.87 15.75 -12.49
CA GLY A 269 -13.79 14.96 -13.08
C GLY A 269 -12.37 15.29 -12.62
N SER A 270 -12.12 16.24 -11.70
CA SER A 270 -10.78 16.41 -11.13
C SER A 270 -10.43 15.23 -10.21
N ALA A 271 -9.35 14.53 -10.53
CA ALA A 271 -8.85 13.38 -9.79
C ALA A 271 -8.25 13.82 -8.44
N SER A 272 -9.11 14.14 -7.47
CA SER A 272 -8.67 14.38 -6.10
C SER A 272 -8.15 13.10 -5.49
N ARG A 273 -7.04 13.16 -4.77
CA ARG A 273 -6.50 12.02 -4.00
C ARG A 273 -7.51 11.47 -2.99
N LEU A 274 -8.54 12.25 -2.62
CA LEU A 274 -9.64 11.81 -1.76
C LEU A 274 -10.37 10.57 -2.29
N VAL A 275 -10.39 10.32 -3.61
CA VAL A 275 -11.05 9.13 -4.18
C VAL A 275 -10.45 7.83 -3.65
N LEU A 276 -9.16 7.84 -3.26
CA LEU A 276 -8.51 6.70 -2.63
C LEU A 276 -9.06 6.39 -1.21
N ASN A 277 -9.89 7.28 -0.65
CA ASN A 277 -10.58 7.03 0.61
C ASN A 277 -11.94 6.33 0.41
N TYR A 278 -12.23 5.76 -0.78
CA TYR A 278 -13.43 4.95 -1.00
C TYR A 278 -13.50 3.80 0.01
N GLY A 279 -14.62 3.67 0.72
CA GLY A 279 -14.80 2.72 1.82
C GLY A 279 -14.17 3.14 3.17
N HIS A 280 -13.22 4.05 3.18
CA HIS A 280 -12.44 4.38 4.38
C HIS A 280 -13.24 5.16 5.43
N THR A 281 -14.26 5.93 5.06
CA THR A 281 -15.04 6.70 6.05
C THR A 281 -15.72 5.80 7.07
N LEU A 282 -16.38 4.73 6.62
CA LEU A 282 -16.91 3.71 7.52
C LEU A 282 -15.77 2.82 8.07
N GLY A 283 -14.81 2.41 7.23
CA GLY A 283 -13.71 1.55 7.64
C GLY A 283 -12.96 2.07 8.85
N HIS A 284 -12.53 3.33 8.84
CA HIS A 284 -11.85 3.98 9.97
C HIS A 284 -12.74 4.10 11.21
N ALA A 285 -14.05 4.33 11.02
CA ALA A 285 -14.99 4.35 12.15
C ALA A 285 -15.07 2.97 12.82
N LEU A 286 -15.10 1.88 12.04
CA LEU A 286 -15.10 0.51 12.54
C LEU A 286 -13.80 0.17 13.25
N GLU A 287 -12.64 0.50 12.68
CA GLU A 287 -11.33 0.31 13.33
C GLU A 287 -11.27 1.02 14.68
N ARG A 288 -11.76 2.26 14.75
CA ARG A 288 -11.80 3.04 15.99
C ARG A 288 -12.70 2.42 17.04
N LEU A 289 -13.92 2.04 16.68
CA LEU A 289 -14.89 1.41 17.59
C LEU A 289 -14.40 0.05 18.11
N ALA A 290 -13.65 -0.68 17.29
CA ALA A 290 -12.98 -1.92 17.69
C ALA A 290 -11.70 -1.69 18.51
N GLY A 291 -11.35 -0.44 18.83
CA GLY A 291 -10.11 -0.10 19.53
C GLY A 291 -8.86 -0.53 18.75
N TYR A 292 -8.97 -0.55 17.41
CA TYR A 292 -7.94 -1.03 16.48
C TYR A 292 -7.53 -2.50 16.71
N ARG A 293 -8.47 -3.30 17.25
CA ARG A 293 -8.30 -4.74 17.51
C ARG A 293 -9.50 -5.50 16.93
N GLY A 294 -9.24 -6.67 16.38
CA GLY A 294 -10.29 -7.55 15.85
C GLY A 294 -10.41 -7.49 14.33
N LEU A 295 -10.89 -6.40 13.74
CA LEU A 295 -10.94 -6.24 12.27
C LEU A 295 -9.58 -5.78 11.73
N ARG A 296 -9.13 -6.42 10.64
CA ARG A 296 -8.01 -5.92 9.83
C ARG A 296 -8.45 -4.72 9.01
N HIS A 297 -7.49 -3.86 8.66
CA HIS A 297 -7.77 -2.67 7.84
C HIS A 297 -8.57 -2.99 6.57
N GLY A 298 -8.12 -3.95 5.76
CA GLY A 298 -8.84 -4.32 4.54
C GLY A 298 -10.23 -4.91 4.78
N GLU A 299 -10.46 -5.59 5.90
CA GLU A 299 -11.80 -6.08 6.27
C GLU A 299 -12.74 -4.91 6.60
N ALA A 300 -12.25 -3.92 7.34
CA ALA A 300 -13.01 -2.72 7.64
C ALA A 300 -13.31 -1.88 6.37
N VAL A 301 -12.32 -1.75 5.47
CA VAL A 301 -12.48 -1.05 4.19
C VAL A 301 -13.45 -1.80 3.28
N ALA A 302 -13.45 -3.14 3.25
CA ALA A 302 -14.39 -3.94 2.47
C ALA A 302 -15.84 -3.66 2.89
N LEU A 303 -16.14 -3.71 4.19
CA LEU A 303 -17.46 -3.33 4.72
C LEU A 303 -17.81 -1.88 4.35
N GLY A 304 -16.82 -0.99 4.40
CA GLY A 304 -16.98 0.41 4.01
C GLY A 304 -17.28 0.61 2.53
N MET A 305 -16.72 -0.22 1.64
CA MET A 305 -17.02 -0.19 0.20
C MET A 305 -18.44 -0.65 -0.08
N VAL A 306 -18.91 -1.74 0.56
CA VAL A 306 -20.30 -2.20 0.47
C VAL A 306 -21.27 -1.13 0.97
N PHE A 307 -20.99 -0.52 2.12
CA PHE A 307 -21.76 0.60 2.66
C PHE A 307 -21.82 1.77 1.67
N ALA A 308 -20.70 2.20 1.11
CA ALA A 308 -20.65 3.33 0.18
C ALA A 308 -21.44 3.04 -1.12
N ALA A 309 -21.39 1.81 -1.64
CA ALA A 309 -22.17 1.40 -2.80
C ALA A 309 -23.68 1.44 -2.50
N ARG A 310 -24.11 0.94 -1.36
CA ARG A 310 -25.52 1.01 -0.92
C ARG A 310 -26.02 2.45 -0.74
N VAL A 311 -25.16 3.31 -0.17
CA VAL A 311 -25.48 4.74 -0.07
C VAL A 311 -25.64 5.36 -1.46
N ALA A 312 -24.75 5.05 -2.41
CA ALA A 312 -24.81 5.56 -3.78
C ALA A 312 -26.11 5.17 -4.49
N GLU A 313 -26.56 3.92 -4.36
CA GLU A 313 -27.85 3.45 -4.88
C GLU A 313 -29.04 4.14 -4.19
N ALA A 314 -29.01 4.25 -2.86
CA ALA A 314 -30.11 4.81 -2.08
C ALA A 314 -30.35 6.30 -2.37
N VAL A 315 -29.30 7.05 -2.73
CA VAL A 315 -29.44 8.47 -3.12
C VAL A 315 -29.63 8.65 -4.63
N GLY A 316 -29.78 7.56 -5.40
CA GLY A 316 -29.96 7.61 -6.85
C GLY A 316 -28.72 8.08 -7.64
N LEU A 317 -27.55 8.05 -7.03
CA LEU A 317 -26.30 8.40 -7.68
C LEU A 317 -25.81 7.28 -8.60
N ALA A 318 -26.01 6.02 -8.19
CA ALA A 318 -25.67 4.83 -8.95
C ALA A 318 -26.93 4.03 -9.32
N ALA A 319 -26.85 3.26 -10.40
CA ALA A 319 -27.88 2.31 -10.77
C ALA A 319 -27.96 1.15 -9.77
N PRO A 320 -29.14 0.52 -9.57
CA PRO A 320 -29.26 -0.71 -8.81
C PRO A 320 -28.33 -1.82 -9.33
N GLY A 321 -27.70 -2.56 -8.41
CA GLY A 321 -26.76 -3.64 -8.72
C GLY A 321 -25.29 -3.31 -8.43
N LEU A 322 -24.94 -2.03 -8.23
CA LEU A 322 -23.58 -1.63 -7.86
C LEU A 322 -23.14 -2.31 -6.55
N ALA A 323 -24.00 -2.26 -5.51
CA ALA A 323 -23.70 -2.87 -4.22
C ALA A 323 -23.60 -4.40 -4.32
N ALA A 324 -24.47 -5.04 -5.12
CA ALA A 324 -24.40 -6.49 -5.35
C ALA A 324 -23.08 -6.90 -6.02
N GLY A 325 -22.60 -6.14 -7.00
CA GLY A 325 -21.30 -6.37 -7.63
C GLY A 325 -20.12 -6.22 -6.65
N HIS A 326 -20.20 -5.27 -5.71
CA HIS A 326 -19.21 -5.14 -4.65
C HIS A 326 -19.18 -6.35 -3.71
N VAL A 327 -20.38 -6.80 -3.29
CA VAL A 327 -20.53 -8.00 -2.46
C VAL A 327 -19.94 -9.23 -3.15
N GLU A 328 -20.25 -9.44 -4.42
CA GLU A 328 -19.73 -10.56 -5.19
C GLU A 328 -18.19 -10.53 -5.29
N LEU A 329 -17.61 -9.40 -5.68
CA LEU A 329 -16.18 -9.23 -5.83
C LEU A 329 -15.43 -9.45 -4.52
N LEU A 330 -15.87 -8.80 -3.44
CA LEU A 330 -15.18 -8.84 -2.14
C LEU A 330 -15.31 -10.22 -1.49
N ARG A 331 -16.45 -10.86 -1.60
CA ARG A 331 -16.66 -12.24 -1.13
C ARG A 331 -15.79 -13.23 -1.89
N ALA A 332 -15.63 -13.07 -3.21
CA ALA A 332 -14.79 -13.95 -4.02
C ALA A 332 -13.33 -13.97 -3.57
N VAL A 333 -12.82 -12.86 -3.02
CA VAL A 333 -11.45 -12.78 -2.46
C VAL A 333 -11.39 -13.07 -0.95
N GLY A 334 -12.51 -13.51 -0.34
CA GLY A 334 -12.58 -13.91 1.05
C GLY A 334 -12.59 -12.75 2.05
N LEU A 335 -13.10 -11.59 1.65
CA LEU A 335 -13.31 -10.43 2.52
C LEU A 335 -14.74 -10.40 3.08
N PRO A 336 -14.96 -9.89 4.29
CA PRO A 336 -16.29 -9.74 4.86
C PRO A 336 -17.08 -8.67 4.09
N VAL A 337 -18.35 -8.97 3.83
CA VAL A 337 -19.27 -8.07 3.12
C VAL A 337 -20.47 -7.67 3.99
N GLY A 338 -20.61 -8.29 5.15
CA GLY A 338 -21.69 -8.07 6.11
C GLY A 338 -21.58 -8.98 7.32
N GLY A 339 -22.72 -9.38 7.90
CA GLY A 339 -22.78 -10.22 9.09
C GLY A 339 -22.40 -9.47 10.39
N VAL A 340 -22.22 -8.14 10.32
CA VAL A 340 -21.79 -7.32 11.45
C VAL A 340 -22.95 -6.50 12.01
N ARG A 341 -23.21 -6.67 13.30
CA ARG A 341 -24.19 -5.84 14.02
C ARG A 341 -23.48 -4.60 14.57
N LEU A 342 -23.87 -3.45 14.06
CA LEU A 342 -23.31 -2.16 14.38
C LEU A 342 -24.38 -1.29 15.04
N ASP A 343 -23.99 -0.49 16.04
CA ASP A 343 -24.81 0.61 16.53
C ASP A 343 -24.66 1.80 15.58
N PRO A 344 -25.70 2.17 14.82
CA PRO A 344 -25.61 3.26 13.86
C PRO A 344 -25.22 4.60 14.48
N ASP A 345 -25.63 4.87 15.71
CA ASP A 345 -25.33 6.14 16.38
C ASP A 345 -23.85 6.22 16.76
N ALA A 346 -23.29 5.15 17.30
CA ALA A 346 -21.87 5.05 17.60
C ALA A 346 -21.02 5.16 16.32
N VAL A 347 -21.45 4.49 15.24
CA VAL A 347 -20.75 4.54 13.94
C VAL A 347 -20.78 5.96 13.38
N LEU A 348 -21.93 6.62 13.32
CA LEU A 348 -22.05 7.99 12.81
C LEU A 348 -21.23 8.98 13.64
N ALA A 349 -21.23 8.84 14.96
CA ALA A 349 -20.39 9.64 15.84
C ALA A 349 -18.88 9.43 15.54
N ALA A 350 -18.47 8.19 15.30
CA ALA A 350 -17.08 7.88 14.93
C ALA A 350 -16.71 8.44 13.54
N MET A 351 -17.61 8.37 12.56
CA MET A 351 -17.42 8.96 11.23
C MET A 351 -17.30 10.49 11.29
N ALA A 352 -18.08 11.16 12.16
CA ALA A 352 -18.05 12.63 12.30
C ALA A 352 -16.74 13.16 12.90
N THR A 353 -15.98 12.32 13.63
CA THR A 353 -14.70 12.74 14.22
C THR A 353 -13.51 12.71 13.26
N ASP A 354 -13.70 12.30 12.02
CA ASP A 354 -12.66 12.41 11.00
C ASP A 354 -12.44 13.90 10.65
N LYS A 355 -11.40 14.49 11.28
CA LYS A 355 -11.11 15.94 11.34
C LYS A 355 -10.75 16.59 9.99
N LYS A 356 -10.78 15.84 8.90
CA LYS A 356 -10.35 16.32 7.58
C LYS A 356 -11.32 17.30 6.89
N HIS A 357 -12.50 17.59 7.50
CA HIS A 357 -13.54 18.34 6.82
C HIS A 357 -14.03 19.55 7.61
N HIS A 358 -13.59 20.76 7.23
CA HIS A 358 -14.12 22.03 7.74
C HIS A 358 -15.61 22.27 7.39
N GLN A 359 -16.20 21.51 6.46
CA GLN A 359 -17.57 21.68 5.94
C GLN A 359 -18.51 20.49 6.22
N GLY A 360 -18.23 19.69 7.25
CA GLY A 360 -18.99 18.48 7.56
C GLY A 360 -18.42 17.22 6.88
N PRO A 361 -18.93 16.01 7.27
CA PRO A 361 -18.43 14.76 6.75
C PRO A 361 -18.70 14.64 5.24
N ARG A 362 -17.71 14.18 4.49
CA ARG A 362 -17.80 13.90 3.06
C ARG A 362 -17.61 12.41 2.82
N LEU A 363 -18.31 11.87 1.81
CA LEU A 363 -18.17 10.49 1.37
C LEU A 363 -17.59 10.45 -0.04
N VAL A 364 -16.75 9.47 -0.27
CA VAL A 364 -16.44 9.03 -1.64
C VAL A 364 -17.49 8.00 -2.02
N LEU A 365 -18.22 8.25 -3.07
CA LEU A 365 -19.23 7.36 -3.66
C LEU A 365 -18.84 7.06 -5.11
N LEU A 366 -19.46 6.06 -5.72
CA LEU A 366 -19.31 5.75 -7.13
C LEU A 366 -20.61 6.01 -7.88
N ARG A 367 -20.55 6.64 -9.06
CA ARG A 367 -21.65 6.66 -10.04
C ARG A 367 -21.72 5.32 -10.76
N ASP A 368 -20.55 4.74 -11.02
CA ASP A 368 -20.33 3.42 -11.61
C ASP A 368 -18.90 3.00 -11.27
N VAL A 369 -18.53 1.76 -11.57
CA VAL A 369 -17.15 1.29 -11.45
C VAL A 369 -16.22 2.18 -12.30
N GLY A 370 -15.16 2.72 -11.67
CA GLY A 370 -14.25 3.67 -12.31
C GLY A 370 -14.73 5.14 -12.32
N ALA A 371 -15.87 5.45 -11.73
CA ALA A 371 -16.46 6.79 -11.73
C ALA A 371 -16.69 7.34 -10.30
N PRO A 372 -15.62 7.60 -9.52
CA PRO A 372 -15.72 8.09 -8.16
C PRO A 372 -16.10 9.57 -8.10
N VAL A 373 -16.89 9.93 -7.09
CA VAL A 373 -17.24 11.32 -6.77
C VAL A 373 -17.15 11.55 -5.26
N VAL A 374 -16.77 12.76 -4.88
CA VAL A 374 -16.74 13.19 -3.48
C VAL A 374 -17.96 14.05 -3.21
N VAL A 375 -18.84 13.60 -2.34
CA VAL A 375 -20.11 14.27 -2.03
C VAL A 375 -20.22 14.60 -0.54
N PRO A 376 -20.99 15.63 -0.13
CA PRO A 376 -21.40 15.78 1.26
C PRO A 376 -22.14 14.51 1.73
N ALA A 377 -22.00 14.18 3.01
CA ALA A 377 -22.73 13.05 3.56
C ALA A 377 -24.25 13.27 3.39
N PRO A 378 -24.99 12.27 2.89
CA PRO A 378 -26.44 12.37 2.72
C PRO A 378 -27.15 12.34 4.07
N ASP A 379 -28.49 12.44 4.03
CA ASP A 379 -29.32 12.45 5.22
C ASP A 379 -29.04 11.27 6.14
N ARG A 380 -29.13 11.51 7.45
CA ARG A 380 -28.88 10.51 8.51
C ARG A 380 -29.68 9.23 8.29
N GLY A 381 -30.93 9.33 7.80
CA GLY A 381 -31.79 8.17 7.53
C GLY A 381 -31.18 7.21 6.53
N VAL A 382 -30.60 7.73 5.44
CA VAL A 382 -29.91 6.93 4.41
C VAL A 382 -28.69 6.22 5.00
N LEU A 383 -27.86 6.94 5.77
CA LEU A 383 -26.69 6.36 6.39
C LEU A 383 -27.04 5.26 7.38
N VAL A 384 -28.05 5.49 8.24
CA VAL A 384 -28.53 4.48 9.22
C VAL A 384 -29.05 3.23 8.51
N ALA A 385 -29.83 3.38 7.43
CA ALA A 385 -30.34 2.26 6.65
C ALA A 385 -29.20 1.44 6.05
N ALA A 386 -28.21 2.11 5.45
CA ALA A 386 -27.03 1.45 4.86
C ALA A 386 -26.16 0.74 5.92
N ILE A 387 -25.99 1.31 7.13
CA ILE A 387 -25.29 0.65 8.23
C ILE A 387 -26.02 -0.61 8.69
N ARG A 388 -27.35 -0.52 8.87
CA ARG A 388 -28.17 -1.66 9.33
C ARG A 388 -28.18 -2.80 8.32
N SER A 389 -28.19 -2.49 7.04
CA SER A 389 -28.19 -3.51 5.98
C SER A 389 -26.93 -4.38 5.98
N LEU A 390 -25.79 -3.92 6.55
CA LEU A 390 -24.61 -4.75 6.72
C LEU A 390 -24.84 -5.95 7.67
N ALA A 391 -25.81 -5.88 8.59
CA ALA A 391 -26.16 -7.01 9.44
C ALA A 391 -27.01 -8.08 8.73
N GLU A 392 -27.72 -7.69 7.67
CA GLU A 392 -28.63 -8.55 6.90
C GLU A 392 -27.87 -9.34 5.82
N GLU A 393 -26.73 -8.86 5.37
CA GLU A 393 -25.88 -9.55 4.40
C GLU A 393 -25.14 -10.70 5.09
N PRO A 394 -25.18 -11.94 4.56
CA PRO A 394 -24.38 -13.05 5.10
C PRO A 394 -22.88 -12.71 5.11
N ALA A 395 -22.21 -13.16 6.16
CA ALA A 395 -20.78 -12.93 6.34
C ALA A 395 -19.94 -13.57 5.22
#